data_82c8cd7e2fd3d567fc80105878ef51d8
#
_entry.id   82c8cd7e2fd3d567fc80105878ef51d8
#
_cell.length_a   1.000
_cell.length_b   1.000
_cell.length_c   1.000
_cell.angle_alpha   90.00
_cell.angle_beta   90.00
_cell.angle_gamma   90.00
#
_symmetry.space_group_name_H-M   'P 1'
#
loop_
_entity.id
_entity.type
_entity.pdbx_description
1 polymer ?
#
loop_
_entity_poly.entity_id
_entity_poly.type
_entity_poly.pdbx_seq_one_letter_code
_entity_poly.pdbx_strand_id
1 'polypeptide(L)'
;MTAPVIVFDNGSGYLKAGLSNKETPMFILPALIGRPMLRYKQKIENVELKPLMIGDEVTPVRSLLELSYPMEEGIIKKDDDMALLWDYVLDKKLKIKKSELKDRKLLMTEAPNNPTKNKEKMAQILFEKIGIGFFNIEPQAKMTLYCEGGETGVILDSGDGVTHVIPIAKNYVLQHQIKRLDIAGRHITNYLTRLMQIKGYAFNSTADFEIVRELKEKYCFVSCDIDQDRKLDQETTYYNSYTKLPDGRKIRISCEKFEAPEILFQPHLVQNEQPGVHEILYNCINVSKNKFIHFHFILGM
;
A
#
# COMPACT_ATOMS: atom_id res chain seq x y z
N MET A 1 27.82 -20.64 -7.98
CA MET A 1 27.02 -19.39 -8.11
C MET A 1 26.29 -19.16 -6.80
N THR A 2 26.39 -17.97 -6.22
CA THR A 2 25.63 -17.64 -5.02
C THR A 2 24.13 -17.57 -5.35
N ALA A 3 23.28 -18.12 -4.47
CA ALA A 3 21.83 -18.08 -4.66
C ALA A 3 21.34 -16.63 -4.75
N PRO A 4 20.35 -16.30 -5.59
CA PRO A 4 19.83 -14.94 -5.71
C PRO A 4 19.22 -14.47 -4.40
N VAL A 5 19.39 -13.19 -4.11
CA VAL A 5 18.82 -12.54 -2.91
C VAL A 5 17.30 -12.48 -3.06
N ILE A 6 16.58 -12.81 -1.99
CA ILE A 6 15.13 -12.61 -1.91
C ILE A 6 14.89 -11.13 -1.62
N VAL A 7 13.98 -10.51 -2.34
CA VAL A 7 13.64 -9.09 -2.15
C VAL A 7 12.16 -8.98 -1.81
N PHE A 8 11.85 -8.33 -0.66
CA PHE A 8 10.50 -8.03 -0.23
C PHE A 8 10.32 -6.51 -0.13
N ASP A 9 9.35 -5.98 -0.85
CA ASP A 9 8.81 -4.66 -0.59
C ASP A 9 7.57 -4.81 0.29
N ASN A 10 7.74 -4.47 1.56
CA ASN A 10 6.78 -4.77 2.61
C ASN A 10 5.84 -3.59 2.82
N GLY A 11 4.83 -3.46 1.96
CA GLY A 11 3.82 -2.41 2.01
C GLY A 11 2.60 -2.78 2.85
N SER A 12 1.89 -1.77 3.36
CA SER A 12 0.67 -1.94 4.16
C SER A 12 -0.50 -2.49 3.34
N GLY A 13 -0.59 -2.15 2.05
CA GLY A 13 -1.66 -2.63 1.16
C GLY A 13 -1.25 -3.88 0.39
N TYR A 14 -0.04 -3.89 -0.13
CA TYR A 14 0.51 -4.97 -0.95
C TYR A 14 1.92 -5.35 -0.51
N LEU A 15 2.18 -6.64 -0.43
CA LEU A 15 3.53 -7.20 -0.35
C LEU A 15 4.00 -7.54 -1.78
N LYS A 16 5.11 -6.94 -2.21
CA LYS A 16 5.75 -7.27 -3.48
C LYS A 16 6.97 -8.15 -3.19
N ALA A 17 7.11 -9.24 -3.91
CA ALA A 17 8.17 -10.21 -3.67
C ALA A 17 8.83 -10.68 -4.97
N GLY A 18 10.14 -10.90 -4.92
CA GLY A 18 10.90 -11.39 -6.06
C GLY A 18 12.31 -11.82 -5.69
N LEU A 19 13.09 -12.10 -6.72
CA LEU A 19 14.49 -12.48 -6.62
C LEU A 19 15.35 -11.44 -7.34
N SER A 20 16.53 -11.14 -6.80
CA SER A 20 17.45 -10.10 -7.31
C SER A 20 17.95 -10.29 -8.74
N ASN A 21 17.72 -11.46 -9.35
CA ASN A 21 18.05 -11.74 -10.74
C ASN A 21 16.90 -11.48 -11.71
N LYS A 22 15.80 -10.87 -11.24
CA LYS A 22 14.64 -10.46 -12.04
C LYS A 22 14.50 -8.95 -12.03
N GLU A 23 14.11 -8.39 -13.16
CA GLU A 23 13.92 -6.94 -13.32
C GLU A 23 12.66 -6.42 -12.63
N THR A 24 11.64 -7.27 -12.49
CA THR A 24 10.36 -6.91 -11.89
C THR A 24 9.99 -7.84 -10.74
N PRO A 25 9.13 -7.41 -9.81
CA PRO A 25 8.59 -8.28 -8.79
C PRO A 25 7.92 -9.51 -9.42
N MET A 26 8.22 -10.70 -8.90
CA MET A 26 7.59 -11.94 -9.39
C MET A 26 6.14 -12.06 -8.91
N PHE A 27 5.85 -11.51 -7.75
CA PHE A 27 4.53 -11.56 -7.10
C PHE A 27 4.19 -10.25 -6.44
N ILE A 28 2.93 -9.83 -6.60
CA ILE A 28 2.31 -8.71 -5.90
C ILE A 28 1.07 -9.28 -5.24
N LEU A 29 1.00 -9.22 -3.91
CA LEU A 29 -0.03 -9.88 -3.11
C LEU A 29 -0.67 -8.86 -2.17
N PRO A 30 -2.00 -8.85 -2.02
CA PRO A 30 -2.63 -8.08 -0.97
C PRO A 30 -2.08 -8.48 0.42
N ALA A 31 -1.66 -7.50 1.22
CA ALA A 31 -1.11 -7.73 2.55
C ALA A 31 -2.25 -7.97 3.56
N LEU A 32 -3.02 -9.03 3.36
CA LEU A 32 -4.19 -9.35 4.19
C LEU A 32 -4.34 -10.86 4.42
N ILE A 33 -5.01 -11.18 5.53
CA ILE A 33 -5.34 -12.55 5.94
C ILE A 33 -6.83 -12.63 6.19
N GLY A 34 -7.46 -13.68 5.70
CA GLY A 34 -8.87 -13.97 5.90
C GLY A 34 -9.10 -15.23 6.74
N ARG A 35 -9.99 -15.13 7.71
CA ARG A 35 -10.48 -16.27 8.50
C ARG A 35 -11.98 -16.41 8.31
N PRO A 36 -12.53 -17.63 8.12
CA PRO A 36 -13.96 -17.82 7.98
C PRO A 36 -14.73 -17.26 9.18
N MET A 37 -15.75 -16.46 8.92
CA MET A 37 -16.67 -16.02 9.97
C MET A 37 -17.35 -17.23 10.60
N LEU A 38 -17.65 -17.19 11.91
CA LEU A 38 -18.25 -18.30 12.65
C LEU A 38 -19.51 -18.88 11.98
N ARG A 39 -20.35 -18.01 11.40
CA ARG A 39 -21.58 -18.39 10.69
C ARG A 39 -21.35 -19.16 9.38
N TYR A 40 -20.15 -19.11 8.81
CA TYR A 40 -19.80 -19.75 7.53
C TYR A 40 -18.83 -20.94 7.70
N LYS A 41 -18.57 -21.39 8.93
CA LYS A 41 -17.73 -22.58 9.18
C LYS A 41 -18.35 -23.88 8.69
N GLN A 42 -19.68 -23.91 8.44
CA GLN A 42 -20.37 -25.03 7.81
C GLN A 42 -20.26 -24.88 6.28
N LYS A 43 -20.02 -26.00 5.59
CA LYS A 43 -19.85 -26.04 4.12
C LYS A 43 -20.96 -25.27 3.42
N ILE A 44 -20.57 -24.19 2.72
CA ILE A 44 -21.45 -23.58 1.72
C ILE A 44 -21.32 -24.45 0.47
N GLU A 45 -22.44 -24.86 -0.12
CA GLU A 45 -22.45 -25.65 -1.35
C GLU A 45 -21.55 -24.94 -2.39
N ASN A 46 -20.55 -25.66 -2.91
CA ASN A 46 -19.57 -25.25 -3.93
C ASN A 46 -18.45 -24.27 -3.53
N VAL A 47 -18.24 -23.95 -2.26
CA VAL A 47 -17.10 -23.12 -1.82
C VAL A 47 -16.34 -23.83 -0.71
N GLU A 48 -15.09 -24.22 -0.99
CA GLU A 48 -14.20 -24.80 0.01
C GLU A 48 -13.45 -23.67 0.74
N LEU A 49 -13.89 -23.32 1.95
CA LEU A 49 -13.22 -22.34 2.80
C LEU A 49 -12.13 -23.03 3.60
N LYS A 50 -10.89 -22.65 3.37
CA LYS A 50 -9.76 -23.05 4.21
C LYS A 50 -9.84 -22.33 5.56
N PRO A 51 -9.34 -22.92 6.66
CA PRO A 51 -9.31 -22.27 7.97
C PRO A 51 -8.53 -20.95 7.98
N LEU A 52 -7.58 -20.81 7.06
CA LEU A 52 -6.74 -19.63 6.87
C LEU A 52 -6.55 -19.41 5.37
N MET A 53 -6.78 -18.19 4.91
CA MET A 53 -6.57 -17.76 3.53
C MET A 53 -5.69 -16.52 3.50
N ILE A 54 -4.75 -16.44 2.56
CA ILE A 54 -3.72 -15.39 2.54
C ILE A 54 -3.64 -14.74 1.17
N GLY A 55 -3.59 -13.41 1.16
CA GLY A 55 -3.37 -12.63 -0.05
C GLY A 55 -4.45 -12.89 -1.12
N ASP A 56 -4.02 -13.37 -2.30
CA ASP A 56 -4.90 -13.60 -3.46
C ASP A 56 -6.03 -14.60 -3.19
N GLU A 57 -5.83 -15.55 -2.27
CA GLU A 57 -6.84 -16.55 -1.94
C GLU A 57 -8.08 -15.92 -1.29
N VAL A 58 -7.92 -14.76 -0.65
CA VAL A 58 -8.99 -14.05 0.07
C VAL A 58 -9.95 -13.36 -0.89
N THR A 59 -9.46 -12.81 -1.99
CA THR A 59 -10.23 -11.94 -2.89
C THR A 59 -11.56 -12.54 -3.37
N PRO A 60 -11.63 -13.79 -3.86
CA PRO A 60 -12.88 -14.36 -4.39
C PRO A 60 -13.94 -14.64 -3.32
N VAL A 61 -13.55 -14.81 -2.06
CA VAL A 61 -14.45 -15.23 -0.96
C VAL A 61 -14.47 -14.25 0.21
N ARG A 62 -13.98 -13.03 -0.01
CA ARG A 62 -13.81 -12.00 1.02
C ARG A 62 -15.06 -11.69 1.85
N SER A 63 -16.25 -11.79 1.24
CA SER A 63 -17.53 -11.56 1.92
C SER A 63 -17.86 -12.61 3.01
N LEU A 64 -17.19 -13.74 2.99
CA LEU A 64 -17.37 -14.86 3.92
C LEU A 64 -16.31 -14.89 5.02
N LEU A 65 -15.31 -13.98 4.93
CA LEU A 65 -14.12 -13.96 5.77
C LEU A 65 -14.10 -12.71 6.66
N GLU A 66 -13.58 -12.89 7.84
CA GLU A 66 -13.08 -11.81 8.68
C GLU A 66 -11.67 -11.45 8.21
N LEU A 67 -11.50 -10.20 7.76
CA LEU A 67 -10.24 -9.71 7.19
C LEU A 67 -9.34 -9.12 8.28
N SER A 68 -8.07 -9.47 8.22
CA SER A 68 -7.02 -8.95 9.10
C SER A 68 -5.89 -8.37 8.27
N TYR A 69 -5.48 -7.14 8.60
CA TYR A 69 -4.32 -6.48 8.03
C TYR A 69 -3.15 -6.61 9.01
N PRO A 70 -2.08 -7.37 8.66
CA PRO A 70 -0.95 -7.58 9.56
C PRO A 70 -0.13 -6.31 9.79
N MET A 71 -0.12 -5.41 8.78
CA MET A 71 0.63 -4.16 8.79
C MET A 71 -0.30 -2.97 8.54
N GLU A 72 -0.11 -1.91 9.31
CA GLU A 72 -0.79 -0.63 9.15
C GLU A 72 0.23 0.50 9.23
N GLU A 73 0.16 1.47 8.32
CA GLU A 73 1.04 2.64 8.27
C GLU A 73 2.55 2.29 8.30
N GLY A 74 2.94 1.19 7.66
CA GLY A 74 4.32 0.71 7.65
C GLY A 74 4.78 0.01 8.94
N ILE A 75 3.89 -0.19 9.92
CA ILE A 75 4.20 -0.80 11.22
C ILE A 75 3.46 -2.14 11.35
N ILE A 76 4.18 -3.17 11.78
CA ILE A 76 3.58 -4.48 12.07
C ILE A 76 2.70 -4.35 13.33
N LYS A 77 1.42 -4.67 13.18
CA LYS A 77 0.44 -4.69 14.27
C LYS A 77 0.18 -6.10 14.80
N LYS A 78 0.24 -7.11 13.91
CA LYS A 78 -0.06 -8.51 14.23
C LYS A 78 1.11 -9.40 13.79
N ASP A 79 1.98 -9.71 14.74
CA ASP A 79 3.25 -10.42 14.50
C ASP A 79 3.03 -11.84 13.92
N ASP A 80 2.02 -12.57 14.41
CA ASP A 80 1.72 -13.93 13.93
C ASP A 80 1.14 -13.93 12.53
N ASP A 81 0.25 -12.99 12.23
CA ASP A 81 -0.31 -12.82 10.89
C ASP A 81 0.77 -12.41 9.87
N MET A 82 1.71 -11.58 10.30
CA MET A 82 2.82 -11.18 9.45
C MET A 82 3.77 -12.34 9.15
N ALA A 83 4.06 -13.16 10.14
CA ALA A 83 4.85 -14.38 9.97
C ALA A 83 4.20 -15.36 8.98
N LEU A 84 2.87 -15.54 9.08
CA LEU A 84 2.10 -16.39 8.16
C LEU A 84 2.14 -15.85 6.72
N LEU A 85 2.03 -14.53 6.54
CA LEU A 85 2.10 -13.91 5.22
C LEU A 85 3.47 -14.11 4.56
N TRP A 86 4.56 -13.89 5.32
CA TRP A 86 5.92 -14.10 4.81
C TRP A 86 6.22 -15.58 4.53
N ASP A 87 5.84 -16.50 5.42
CA ASP A 87 6.01 -17.94 5.21
C ASP A 87 5.25 -18.42 3.97
N TYR A 88 4.01 -17.93 3.78
CA TYR A 88 3.22 -18.22 2.58
C TYR A 88 3.91 -17.76 1.29
N VAL A 89 4.48 -16.55 1.28
CA VAL A 89 5.18 -16.04 0.10
C VAL A 89 6.43 -16.84 -0.20
N LEU A 90 7.22 -17.18 0.81
CA LEU A 90 8.44 -17.97 0.65
C LEU A 90 8.14 -19.40 0.17
N ASP A 91 7.19 -20.09 0.82
CA ASP A 91 6.87 -21.49 0.53
C ASP A 91 6.00 -21.65 -0.75
N LYS A 92 4.87 -20.95 -0.82
CA LYS A 92 3.90 -21.15 -1.90
C LYS A 92 4.21 -20.37 -3.18
N LYS A 93 4.67 -19.13 -3.05
CA LYS A 93 4.91 -18.25 -4.21
C LYS A 93 6.32 -18.42 -4.76
N LEU A 94 7.33 -18.21 -3.94
CA LEU A 94 8.72 -18.34 -4.34
C LEU A 94 9.22 -19.79 -4.38
N LYS A 95 8.47 -20.73 -3.78
CA LYS A 95 8.76 -22.17 -3.73
C LYS A 95 10.15 -22.49 -3.15
N ILE A 96 10.57 -21.72 -2.14
CA ILE A 96 11.84 -21.91 -1.44
C ILE A 96 11.59 -22.88 -0.28
N LYS A 97 12.33 -23.98 -0.24
CA LYS A 97 12.20 -24.97 0.82
C LYS A 97 12.74 -24.42 2.16
N LYS A 98 12.09 -24.77 3.28
CA LYS A 98 12.54 -24.34 4.62
C LYS A 98 13.98 -24.72 4.93
N SER A 99 14.48 -25.85 4.41
CA SER A 99 15.86 -26.26 4.57
C SER A 99 16.88 -25.33 3.91
N GLU A 100 16.47 -24.61 2.86
CA GLU A 100 17.34 -23.69 2.10
C GLU A 100 17.39 -22.29 2.70
N LEU A 101 16.41 -21.92 3.56
CA LEU A 101 16.27 -20.57 4.09
C LEU A 101 17.48 -20.11 4.92
N LYS A 102 18.16 -21.04 5.59
CA LYS A 102 19.37 -20.76 6.38
C LYS A 102 20.54 -20.20 5.54
N ASP A 103 20.58 -20.55 4.25
CA ASP A 103 21.64 -20.11 3.33
C ASP A 103 21.17 -18.94 2.43
N ARG A 104 19.91 -18.49 2.59
CA ARG A 104 19.32 -17.42 1.81
C ARG A 104 19.53 -16.06 2.45
N LYS A 105 19.70 -15.08 1.56
CA LYS A 105 19.74 -13.64 1.93
C LYS A 105 18.40 -13.02 1.59
N LEU A 106 17.85 -12.25 2.54
CA LEU A 106 16.63 -11.46 2.37
C LEU A 106 16.95 -9.98 2.49
N LEU A 107 16.58 -9.20 1.48
CA LEU A 107 16.50 -7.75 1.53
C LEU A 107 15.04 -7.35 1.67
N MET A 108 14.73 -6.52 2.66
CA MET A 108 13.39 -6.02 2.89
C MET A 108 13.39 -4.50 2.91
N THR A 109 12.33 -3.89 2.39
CA THR A 109 12.15 -2.45 2.48
C THR A 109 11.41 -2.07 3.75
N GLU A 110 11.65 -0.84 4.21
CA GLU A 110 10.92 -0.25 5.33
C GLU A 110 10.45 1.17 5.02
N ALA A 111 9.38 1.58 5.70
CA ALA A 111 8.94 2.98 5.69
C ALA A 111 9.98 3.87 6.41
N PRO A 112 10.11 5.16 6.03
CA PRO A 112 10.98 6.08 6.75
C PRO A 112 10.53 6.25 8.20
N ASN A 113 11.50 6.51 9.09
CA ASN A 113 11.27 6.66 10.53
C ASN A 113 10.62 5.44 11.20
N ASN A 114 10.82 4.25 10.65
CA ASN A 114 10.33 3.01 11.25
C ASN A 114 10.92 2.83 12.66
N PRO A 115 10.10 2.63 13.71
CA PRO A 115 10.59 2.47 15.07
C PRO A 115 11.54 1.27 15.22
N THR A 116 12.61 1.43 16.02
CA THR A 116 13.59 0.36 16.27
C THR A 116 12.92 -0.92 16.77
N LYS A 117 11.94 -0.81 17.66
CA LYS A 117 11.17 -1.96 18.14
C LYS A 117 10.47 -2.74 17.04
N ASN A 118 10.00 -2.06 15.97
CA ASN A 118 9.38 -2.74 14.84
C ASN A 118 10.44 -3.50 14.02
N LYS A 119 11.64 -2.90 13.83
CA LYS A 119 12.77 -3.58 13.16
C LYS A 119 13.24 -4.82 13.94
N GLU A 120 13.32 -4.71 15.26
CA GLU A 120 13.66 -5.85 16.15
C GLU A 120 12.63 -6.98 16.02
N LYS A 121 11.34 -6.66 16.01
CA LYS A 121 10.26 -7.64 15.76
C LYS A 121 10.38 -8.30 14.40
N MET A 122 10.62 -7.52 13.35
CA MET A 122 10.82 -8.05 11.99
C MET A 122 11.98 -9.04 11.97
N ALA A 123 13.12 -8.66 12.54
CA ALA A 123 14.31 -9.52 12.64
C ALA A 123 14.00 -10.80 13.46
N GLN A 124 13.32 -10.66 14.58
CA GLN A 124 12.95 -11.80 15.43
C GLN A 124 12.05 -12.79 14.68
N ILE A 125 11.01 -12.32 13.98
CA ILE A 125 10.13 -13.19 13.19
C ILE A 125 10.92 -13.91 12.10
N LEU A 126 11.79 -13.18 11.37
CA LEU A 126 12.53 -13.74 10.24
C LEU A 126 13.58 -14.77 10.69
N PHE A 127 14.33 -14.51 11.76
CA PHE A 127 15.35 -15.43 12.25
C PHE A 127 14.77 -16.60 13.05
N GLU A 128 13.86 -16.32 14.00
CA GLU A 128 13.38 -17.32 14.94
C GLU A 128 12.21 -18.16 14.40
N LYS A 129 11.21 -17.52 13.74
CA LYS A 129 10.02 -18.23 13.25
C LYS A 129 10.20 -18.79 11.84
N ILE A 130 10.82 -18.02 10.93
CA ILE A 130 10.96 -18.39 9.52
C ILE A 130 12.29 -19.11 9.26
N GLY A 131 13.37 -18.72 9.94
CA GLY A 131 14.68 -19.34 9.85
C GLY A 131 15.54 -18.84 8.68
N ILE A 132 15.40 -17.57 8.28
CA ILE A 132 16.26 -16.90 7.30
C ILE A 132 17.68 -16.77 7.85
N GLY A 133 18.70 -17.04 7.02
CA GLY A 133 20.09 -16.96 7.45
C GLY A 133 20.67 -15.55 7.49
N PHE A 134 20.26 -14.69 6.54
CA PHE A 134 20.78 -13.33 6.42
C PHE A 134 19.65 -12.37 6.10
N PHE A 135 19.58 -11.27 6.84
CA PHE A 135 18.56 -10.24 6.68
C PHE A 135 19.19 -8.86 6.65
N ASN A 136 18.74 -8.04 5.70
CA ASN A 136 19.03 -6.61 5.65
C ASN A 136 17.74 -5.83 5.39
N ILE A 137 17.68 -4.61 5.94
CA ILE A 137 16.54 -3.72 5.78
C ILE A 137 17.01 -2.35 5.29
N GLU A 138 16.33 -1.80 4.29
CA GLU A 138 16.66 -0.51 3.69
C GLU A 138 15.40 0.35 3.52
N PRO A 139 15.51 1.68 3.62
CA PRO A 139 14.40 2.59 3.35
C PRO A 139 13.90 2.48 1.89
N GLN A 140 12.57 2.40 1.68
CA GLN A 140 11.94 2.32 0.36
C GLN A 140 12.45 3.42 -0.58
N ALA A 141 12.47 4.67 -0.13
CA ALA A 141 12.91 5.81 -0.91
C ALA A 141 14.35 5.68 -1.45
N LYS A 142 15.24 5.05 -0.67
CA LYS A 142 16.63 4.83 -1.10
C LYS A 142 16.70 3.82 -2.25
N MET A 143 15.88 2.77 -2.19
CA MET A 143 15.78 1.78 -3.27
C MET A 143 15.22 2.40 -4.55
N THR A 144 14.22 3.26 -4.41
CA THR A 144 13.62 4.01 -5.53
C THR A 144 14.67 4.90 -6.21
N LEU A 145 15.45 5.64 -5.43
CA LEU A 145 16.52 6.49 -5.96
C LEU A 145 17.61 5.69 -6.70
N TYR A 146 17.96 4.51 -6.18
CA TYR A 146 18.92 3.63 -6.85
C TYR A 146 18.39 3.10 -8.18
N CYS A 147 17.11 2.81 -8.28
CA CYS A 147 16.47 2.37 -9.52
C CYS A 147 16.60 3.41 -10.64
N GLU A 148 16.53 4.69 -10.29
CA GLU A 148 16.71 5.83 -11.23
C GLU A 148 18.21 6.18 -11.47
N GLY A 149 19.13 5.46 -10.85
CA GLY A 149 20.58 5.73 -10.99
C GLY A 149 21.02 7.03 -10.33
N GLY A 150 20.20 7.60 -9.42
CA GLY A 150 20.49 8.84 -8.71
C GLY A 150 21.14 8.59 -7.34
N GLU A 151 21.90 9.57 -6.85
CA GLU A 151 22.45 9.59 -5.49
C GLU A 151 21.86 10.70 -4.63
N THR A 152 21.20 11.65 -5.26
CA THR A 152 20.66 12.85 -4.60
C THR A 152 19.32 13.20 -5.22
N GLY A 153 18.29 13.41 -4.39
CA GLY A 153 16.96 13.76 -4.86
C GLY A 153 15.94 13.90 -3.74
N VAL A 154 14.72 14.26 -4.09
CA VAL A 154 13.58 14.25 -3.19
C VAL A 154 12.59 13.21 -3.71
N ILE A 155 12.24 12.27 -2.87
CA ILE A 155 11.30 11.20 -3.18
C ILE A 155 9.95 11.54 -2.54
N LEU A 156 8.90 11.56 -3.36
CA LEU A 156 7.51 11.57 -2.90
C LEU A 156 6.99 10.12 -3.00
N ASP A 157 6.79 9.49 -1.87
CA ASP A 157 6.26 8.14 -1.75
C ASP A 157 4.85 8.20 -1.12
N SER A 158 3.84 7.84 -1.90
CA SER A 158 2.44 7.80 -1.46
C SER A 158 1.89 6.38 -1.65
N GLY A 159 1.86 5.63 -0.56
CA GLY A 159 1.42 4.25 -0.52
C GLY A 159 -0.07 4.07 -0.16
N ASP A 160 -0.40 2.92 0.43
CA ASP A 160 -1.73 2.67 0.97
C ASP A 160 -1.96 3.36 2.33
N GLY A 161 -0.97 3.32 3.23
CA GLY A 161 -1.12 3.78 4.61
C GLY A 161 -0.74 5.24 4.84
N VAL A 162 0.36 5.70 4.26
CA VAL A 162 0.97 7.01 4.52
C VAL A 162 1.62 7.58 3.28
N THR A 163 1.79 8.90 3.28
CA THR A 163 2.54 9.64 2.25
C THR A 163 3.76 10.28 2.89
N HIS A 164 4.93 10.11 2.28
CA HIS A 164 6.18 10.70 2.77
C HIS A 164 6.86 11.54 1.70
N VAL A 165 7.51 12.60 2.12
CA VAL A 165 8.47 13.37 1.32
C VAL A 165 9.84 13.21 1.96
N ILE A 166 10.76 12.59 1.22
CA ILE A 166 12.04 12.10 1.73
C ILE A 166 13.18 12.70 0.93
N PRO A 167 13.91 13.68 1.47
CA PRO A 167 15.10 14.20 0.84
C PRO A 167 16.30 13.30 1.11
N ILE A 168 17.04 12.99 0.03
CA ILE A 168 18.25 12.16 0.05
C ILE A 168 19.40 12.95 -0.56
N ALA A 169 20.54 13.00 0.11
CA ALA A 169 21.76 13.65 -0.37
C ALA A 169 22.93 12.66 -0.37
N LYS A 170 23.55 12.42 -1.54
CA LYS A 170 24.69 11.50 -1.66
C LYS A 170 24.43 10.15 -0.97
N ASN A 171 23.28 9.56 -1.25
CA ASN A 171 22.80 8.30 -0.67
C ASN A 171 22.49 8.34 0.85
N TYR A 172 22.54 9.51 1.50
CA TYR A 172 22.14 9.67 2.90
C TYR A 172 20.75 10.27 3.01
N VAL A 173 19.84 9.57 3.67
CA VAL A 173 18.51 10.08 3.99
C VAL A 173 18.61 11.18 5.04
N LEU A 174 18.09 12.37 4.73
CA LEU A 174 18.07 13.51 5.66
C LEU A 174 16.88 13.36 6.64
N GLN A 175 17.02 12.50 7.64
CA GLN A 175 15.96 12.08 8.55
C GLN A 175 15.20 13.25 9.18
N HIS A 176 15.92 14.32 9.58
CA HIS A 176 15.31 15.52 10.20
C HIS A 176 14.44 16.36 9.24
N GLN A 177 14.55 16.13 7.94
CA GLN A 177 13.78 16.83 6.90
C GLN A 177 12.67 15.97 6.30
N ILE A 178 12.55 14.70 6.70
CA ILE A 178 11.44 13.85 6.28
C ILE A 178 10.14 14.49 6.73
N LYS A 179 9.20 14.60 5.79
CA LYS A 179 7.84 15.03 6.07
C LYS A 179 6.89 13.86 5.84
N ARG A 180 5.91 13.75 6.72
CA ARG A 180 4.88 12.72 6.67
C ARG A 180 3.51 13.39 6.61
N LEU A 181 2.68 12.88 5.72
CA LEU A 181 1.26 13.18 5.63
C LEU A 181 0.48 11.90 5.95
N ASP A 182 -0.39 11.96 6.95
CA ASP A 182 -1.21 10.82 7.38
C ASP A 182 -2.47 10.64 6.50
N ILE A 183 -2.31 10.90 5.19
CA ILE A 183 -3.30 10.66 4.16
C ILE A 183 -2.62 9.92 3.02
N ALA A 184 -3.25 8.82 2.58
CA ALA A 184 -2.75 7.96 1.51
C ALA A 184 -3.88 7.13 0.89
N GLY A 185 -3.58 6.11 0.13
CA GLY A 185 -4.54 5.33 -0.65
C GLY A 185 -5.73 4.79 0.14
N ARG A 186 -5.51 4.32 1.36
CA ARG A 186 -6.57 3.83 2.25
C ARG A 186 -7.53 4.93 2.68
N HIS A 187 -7.01 6.13 2.95
CA HIS A 187 -7.81 7.30 3.31
C HIS A 187 -8.67 7.77 2.12
N ILE A 188 -8.11 7.73 0.91
CA ILE A 188 -8.87 8.00 -0.33
C ILE A 188 -10.00 6.98 -0.49
N THR A 189 -9.74 5.69 -0.23
CA THR A 189 -10.78 4.65 -0.30
C THR A 189 -11.89 4.91 0.74
N ASN A 190 -11.55 5.27 1.98
CA ASN A 190 -12.50 5.62 3.02
C ASN A 190 -13.34 6.85 2.64
N TYR A 191 -12.70 7.86 2.10
CA TYR A 191 -13.40 9.08 1.68
C TYR A 191 -14.31 8.82 0.49
N LEU A 192 -13.87 8.03 -0.51
CA LEU A 192 -14.72 7.57 -1.60
C LEU A 192 -15.93 6.76 -1.09
N THR A 193 -15.71 5.88 -0.12
CA THR A 193 -16.80 5.15 0.54
C THR A 193 -17.83 6.11 1.12
N ARG A 194 -17.38 7.14 1.82
CA ARG A 194 -18.26 8.19 2.39
C ARG A 194 -19.03 8.94 1.30
N LEU A 195 -18.36 9.36 0.23
CA LEU A 195 -19.02 10.04 -0.89
C LEU A 195 -20.10 9.15 -1.54
N MET A 196 -19.81 7.87 -1.73
CA MET A 196 -20.76 6.91 -2.27
C MET A 196 -21.94 6.66 -1.31
N GLN A 197 -21.69 6.65 0.01
CA GLN A 197 -22.76 6.53 1.01
C GLN A 197 -23.68 7.76 1.01
N ILE A 198 -23.15 8.97 0.87
CA ILE A 198 -23.94 10.22 0.73
C ILE A 198 -24.85 10.13 -0.51
N LYS A 199 -24.37 9.49 -1.59
CA LYS A 199 -25.16 9.25 -2.82
C LYS A 199 -26.21 8.14 -2.67
N GLY A 200 -26.25 7.45 -1.53
CA GLY A 200 -27.25 6.42 -1.21
C GLY A 200 -26.82 4.97 -1.44
N TYR A 201 -25.53 4.72 -1.76
CA TYR A 201 -25.00 3.36 -1.89
C TYR A 201 -24.58 2.81 -0.53
N ALA A 202 -25.08 1.63 -0.16
CA ALA A 202 -24.74 0.99 1.12
C ALA A 202 -23.42 0.21 0.99
N PHE A 203 -22.33 0.82 1.44
CA PHE A 203 -21.01 0.20 1.61
C PHE A 203 -20.63 0.23 3.10
N ASN A 204 -20.95 -0.85 3.84
CA ASN A 204 -20.88 -0.87 5.30
C ASN A 204 -20.00 -1.98 5.87
N SER A 205 -19.55 -2.90 5.02
CA SER A 205 -18.72 -4.04 5.44
C SER A 205 -17.24 -3.88 5.05
N THR A 206 -16.37 -4.64 5.69
CA THR A 206 -14.94 -4.73 5.29
C THR A 206 -14.77 -5.28 3.87
N ALA A 207 -15.70 -6.15 3.43
CA ALA A 207 -15.73 -6.63 2.05
C ALA A 207 -16.08 -5.52 1.05
N ASP A 208 -16.97 -4.59 1.44
CA ASP A 208 -17.31 -3.42 0.61
C ASP A 208 -16.13 -2.48 0.45
N PHE A 209 -15.29 -2.33 1.49
CA PHE A 209 -14.06 -1.53 1.40
C PHE A 209 -13.16 -1.99 0.26
N GLU A 210 -12.98 -3.29 0.08
CA GLU A 210 -12.17 -3.85 -1.01
C GLU A 210 -12.81 -3.60 -2.38
N ILE A 211 -14.16 -3.61 -2.46
CA ILE A 211 -14.89 -3.24 -3.68
C ILE A 211 -14.64 -1.76 -4.02
N VAL A 212 -14.76 -0.87 -3.02
CA VAL A 212 -14.53 0.56 -3.23
C VAL A 212 -13.05 0.84 -3.56
N ARG A 213 -12.10 0.07 -3.01
CA ARG A 213 -10.69 0.14 -3.41
C ARG A 213 -10.50 -0.19 -4.90
N GLU A 214 -11.12 -1.25 -5.39
CA GLU A 214 -11.09 -1.59 -6.82
C GLU A 214 -11.73 -0.49 -7.68
N LEU A 215 -12.83 0.12 -7.22
CA LEU A 215 -13.45 1.26 -7.89
C LEU A 215 -12.52 2.47 -7.95
N LYS A 216 -11.83 2.78 -6.84
CA LYS A 216 -10.82 3.84 -6.77
C LYS A 216 -9.73 3.61 -7.81
N GLU A 217 -9.12 2.44 -7.81
CA GLU A 217 -8.00 2.10 -8.70
C GLU A 217 -8.41 2.14 -10.19
N LYS A 218 -9.66 1.83 -10.48
CA LYS A 218 -10.17 1.78 -11.87
C LYS A 218 -10.67 3.13 -12.39
N TYR A 219 -11.27 3.95 -11.55
CA TYR A 219 -12.03 5.11 -12.00
C TYR A 219 -11.51 6.45 -11.47
N CYS A 220 -10.85 6.48 -10.31
CA CYS A 220 -10.39 7.73 -9.73
C CYS A 220 -9.14 8.27 -10.43
N PHE A 221 -9.05 9.59 -10.49
CA PHE A 221 -7.92 10.32 -11.04
C PHE A 221 -7.74 11.66 -10.28
N VAL A 222 -6.56 12.24 -10.37
CA VAL A 222 -6.27 13.56 -9.80
C VAL A 222 -6.69 14.63 -10.82
N SER A 223 -7.53 15.57 -10.39
CA SER A 223 -7.95 16.71 -11.21
C SER A 223 -6.79 17.70 -11.35
N CYS A 224 -6.66 18.31 -12.53
CA CYS A 224 -5.75 19.43 -12.74
C CYS A 224 -6.38 20.76 -12.30
N ASP A 225 -7.71 20.89 -12.43
CA ASP A 225 -8.50 22.05 -12.00
C ASP A 225 -9.85 21.54 -11.49
N ILE A 226 -9.94 21.39 -10.17
CA ILE A 226 -11.12 20.81 -9.53
C ILE A 226 -12.38 21.65 -9.68
N ASP A 227 -12.24 22.97 -9.75
CA ASP A 227 -13.39 23.87 -9.89
C ASP A 227 -13.98 23.80 -11.30
N GLN A 228 -13.11 23.64 -12.30
CA GLN A 228 -13.55 23.44 -13.68
C GLN A 228 -14.22 22.07 -13.84
N ASP A 229 -13.64 21.02 -13.27
CA ASP A 229 -14.19 19.66 -13.34
C ASP A 229 -15.54 19.55 -12.62
N ARG A 230 -15.70 20.25 -11.48
CA ARG A 230 -17.00 20.33 -10.79
C ARG A 230 -18.09 21.01 -11.63
N LYS A 231 -17.76 22.12 -12.31
CA LYS A 231 -18.69 22.79 -13.23
C LYS A 231 -19.06 21.86 -14.37
N LEU A 232 -18.09 21.19 -14.97
CA LEU A 232 -18.31 20.26 -16.07
C LEU A 232 -19.21 19.07 -15.66
N ASP A 233 -19.04 18.54 -14.45
CA ASP A 233 -19.90 17.46 -13.91
C ASP A 233 -21.33 17.92 -13.66
N GLN A 234 -21.51 19.18 -13.21
CA GLN A 234 -22.84 19.76 -12.98
C GLN A 234 -23.60 20.05 -14.28
N GLU A 235 -22.89 20.51 -15.30
CA GLU A 235 -23.48 20.92 -16.60
C GLU A 235 -23.62 19.77 -17.60
N THR A 236 -22.85 18.68 -17.42
CA THR A 236 -22.77 17.60 -18.38
C THR A 236 -22.79 16.21 -17.72
N THR A 237 -22.86 15.18 -18.52
CA THR A 237 -22.73 13.77 -18.10
C THR A 237 -21.36 13.18 -18.42
N TYR A 238 -20.36 14.03 -18.70
CA TYR A 238 -19.03 13.63 -19.17
C TYR A 238 -18.32 12.64 -18.23
N TYR A 239 -18.38 12.90 -16.93
CA TYR A 239 -17.74 12.06 -15.92
C TYR A 239 -18.56 10.83 -15.50
N ASN A 240 -19.80 10.68 -15.98
CA ASN A 240 -20.64 9.56 -15.60
C ASN A 240 -20.05 8.23 -16.07
N SER A 241 -19.79 7.33 -15.14
CA SER A 241 -19.46 5.93 -15.43
C SER A 241 -20.39 5.01 -14.68
N TYR A 242 -20.82 3.96 -15.37
CA TYR A 242 -21.68 2.94 -14.81
C TYR A 242 -20.90 1.65 -14.68
N THR A 243 -20.96 1.02 -13.51
CA THR A 243 -20.35 -0.29 -13.30
C THR A 243 -21.30 -1.21 -12.55
N LYS A 244 -21.11 -2.51 -12.72
CA LYS A 244 -21.85 -3.55 -12.03
C LYS A 244 -20.98 -4.12 -10.93
N LEU A 245 -21.47 -4.11 -9.71
CA LEU A 245 -20.81 -4.72 -8.56
C LEU A 245 -20.91 -6.25 -8.61
N PRO A 246 -20.07 -6.97 -7.85
CA PRO A 246 -20.12 -8.43 -7.75
C PRO A 246 -21.50 -8.97 -7.30
N ASP A 247 -22.23 -8.20 -6.49
CA ASP A 247 -23.59 -8.51 -6.03
C ASP A 247 -24.69 -8.24 -7.06
N GLY A 248 -24.33 -7.75 -8.25
CA GLY A 248 -25.25 -7.46 -9.36
C GLY A 248 -25.82 -6.05 -9.35
N ARG A 249 -25.65 -5.24 -8.30
CA ARG A 249 -26.09 -3.84 -8.27
C ARG A 249 -25.36 -3.01 -9.31
N LYS A 250 -26.07 -2.11 -9.99
CA LYS A 250 -25.47 -1.10 -10.88
C LYS A 250 -25.26 0.18 -10.09
N ILE A 251 -24.08 0.73 -10.17
CA ILE A 251 -23.73 2.00 -9.55
C ILE A 251 -23.27 3.01 -10.61
N ARG A 252 -23.51 4.30 -10.32
CA ARG A 252 -23.00 5.43 -11.11
C ARG A 252 -21.96 6.15 -10.29
N ILE A 253 -20.79 6.38 -10.87
CA ILE A 253 -19.71 7.17 -10.32
C ILE A 253 -19.51 8.38 -11.23
N SER A 254 -19.41 9.58 -10.68
CA SER A 254 -19.31 10.86 -11.37
C SER A 254 -18.19 11.71 -10.74
N CYS A 255 -18.52 12.84 -10.10
CA CYS A 255 -17.57 13.72 -9.40
C CYS A 255 -16.72 13.00 -8.35
N GLU A 256 -17.23 11.93 -7.74
CA GLU A 256 -16.50 11.17 -6.73
C GLU A 256 -15.14 10.67 -7.25
N LYS A 257 -14.96 10.55 -8.56
CA LYS A 257 -13.71 10.09 -9.20
C LYS A 257 -12.54 11.03 -8.94
N PHE A 258 -12.79 12.34 -8.96
CA PHE A 258 -11.76 13.35 -8.74
C PHE A 258 -11.85 14.00 -7.35
N GLU A 259 -13.03 14.00 -6.73
CA GLU A 259 -13.18 14.50 -5.36
C GLU A 259 -12.50 13.61 -4.33
N ALA A 260 -12.49 12.28 -4.53
CA ALA A 260 -11.88 11.37 -3.57
C ALA A 260 -10.35 11.56 -3.44
N PRO A 261 -9.56 11.65 -4.52
CA PRO A 261 -8.13 11.92 -4.45
C PRO A 261 -7.77 13.33 -3.95
N GLU A 262 -8.69 14.27 -4.01
CA GLU A 262 -8.46 15.67 -3.62
C GLU A 262 -8.03 15.83 -2.16
N ILE A 263 -8.33 14.87 -1.30
CA ILE A 263 -7.86 14.86 0.10
C ILE A 263 -6.34 14.87 0.24
N LEU A 264 -5.59 14.44 -0.78
CA LEU A 264 -4.12 14.56 -0.79
C LEU A 264 -3.65 16.01 -0.85
N PHE A 265 -4.42 16.87 -1.52
CA PHE A 265 -4.14 18.29 -1.72
C PHE A 265 -4.87 19.16 -0.72
N GLN A 266 -6.05 18.73 -0.28
CA GLN A 266 -6.92 19.40 0.67
C GLN A 266 -7.27 18.50 1.87
N PRO A 267 -6.32 18.25 2.79
CA PRO A 267 -6.50 17.33 3.93
C PRO A 267 -7.65 17.70 4.85
N HIS A 268 -8.04 18.98 4.91
CA HIS A 268 -9.15 19.46 5.72
C HIS A 268 -10.51 18.82 5.37
N LEU A 269 -10.68 18.29 4.15
CA LEU A 269 -11.88 17.56 3.74
C LEU A 269 -12.13 16.29 4.58
N VAL A 270 -11.08 15.75 5.19
CA VAL A 270 -11.14 14.60 6.10
C VAL A 270 -10.76 14.98 7.54
N GLN A 271 -10.91 16.24 7.90
CA GLN A 271 -10.64 16.78 9.25
C GLN A 271 -9.15 16.61 9.67
N ASN A 272 -8.24 16.67 8.71
CA ASN A 272 -6.81 16.66 8.98
C ASN A 272 -6.26 18.08 8.75
N GLU A 273 -5.58 18.64 9.77
CA GLU A 273 -5.03 20.00 9.74
C GLU A 273 -3.66 20.11 9.07
N GLN A 274 -3.10 18.98 8.59
CA GLN A 274 -1.82 18.99 7.90
C GLN A 274 -1.92 19.72 6.54
N PRO A 275 -0.82 20.31 6.06
CA PRO A 275 -0.80 20.89 4.71
C PRO A 275 -0.90 19.80 3.63
N GLY A 276 -1.36 20.19 2.44
CA GLY A 276 -1.46 19.29 1.30
C GLY A 276 -0.10 18.79 0.81
N VAL A 277 -0.11 17.69 0.09
CA VAL A 277 1.12 17.04 -0.40
C VAL A 277 1.99 17.97 -1.24
N HIS A 278 1.39 18.85 -2.04
CA HIS A 278 2.09 19.84 -2.87
C HIS A 278 2.81 20.89 -2.02
N GLU A 279 2.20 21.36 -0.93
CA GLU A 279 2.80 22.31 0.00
C GLU A 279 3.97 21.66 0.78
N ILE A 280 3.77 20.43 1.26
CA ILE A 280 4.81 19.66 1.95
C ILE A 280 6.02 19.47 1.04
N LEU A 281 5.77 19.10 -0.23
CA LEU A 281 6.82 18.91 -1.23
C LEU A 281 7.56 20.22 -1.51
N TYR A 282 6.82 21.29 -1.77
CA TYR A 282 7.40 22.62 -2.02
C TYR A 282 8.28 23.09 -0.85
N ASN A 283 7.79 22.96 0.38
CA ASN A 283 8.51 23.32 1.58
C ASN A 283 9.78 22.48 1.76
N CYS A 284 9.71 21.17 1.50
CA CYS A 284 10.86 20.28 1.55
C CYS A 284 11.94 20.70 0.54
N ILE A 285 11.55 21.03 -0.69
CA ILE A 285 12.45 21.49 -1.73
C ILE A 285 13.11 22.82 -1.34
N ASN A 286 12.35 23.79 -0.85
CA ASN A 286 12.87 25.10 -0.46
C ASN A 286 13.89 25.03 0.68
N VAL A 287 13.62 24.22 1.70
CA VAL A 287 14.57 23.99 2.80
C VAL A 287 15.83 23.30 2.30
N SER A 288 15.73 22.52 1.25
CA SER A 288 16.83 21.73 0.70
C SER A 288 17.61 22.47 -0.41
N LYS A 289 17.13 23.61 -0.92
CA LYS A 289 17.73 24.37 -2.06
C LYS A 289 19.24 24.60 -1.95
N ASN A 290 19.78 24.76 -0.75
CA ASN A 290 21.21 24.96 -0.53
C ASN A 290 22.04 23.66 -0.63
N LYS A 291 21.40 22.49 -0.78
CA LYS A 291 22.06 21.18 -0.78
C LYS A 291 21.84 20.38 -2.08
N PHE A 292 20.86 20.76 -2.92
CA PHE A 292 20.48 19.98 -4.10
C PHE A 292 20.48 20.84 -5.37
N ILE A 293 21.17 20.38 -6.39
CA ILE A 293 21.21 21.01 -7.72
C ILE A 293 20.25 20.30 -8.70
N HIS A 294 19.89 19.05 -8.45
CA HIS A 294 18.97 18.26 -9.28
C HIS A 294 17.91 17.59 -8.44
N PHE A 295 16.66 17.63 -8.94
CA PHE A 295 15.52 16.98 -8.31
C PHE A 295 15.00 15.87 -9.23
N HIS A 296 14.88 14.67 -8.70
CA HIS A 296 14.12 13.61 -9.33
C HIS A 296 12.81 13.44 -8.55
N PHE A 297 11.69 13.57 -9.26
CA PHE A 297 10.37 13.26 -8.70
C PHE A 297 10.04 11.81 -9.05
N ILE A 298 9.83 10.99 -8.04
CA ILE A 298 9.40 9.62 -8.22
C ILE A 298 8.14 9.44 -7.40
N LEU A 299 7.03 9.22 -8.10
CA LEU A 299 5.76 8.79 -7.49
C LEU A 299 5.82 7.26 -7.34
N GLY A 300 5.99 6.78 -6.10
CA GLY A 300 5.72 5.41 -5.75
C GLY A 300 4.21 5.23 -5.60
N MET A 301 3.56 4.56 -6.54
CA MET A 301 2.17 4.09 -6.37
C MET A 301 2.16 2.64 -5.90
#